data_d58756f8817506c4a1e93d8d1846d868
#
_entry.id   d58756f8817506c4a1e93d8d1846d868
#
_cell.length_a   1.000
_cell.length_b   1.000
_cell.length_c   1.000
_cell.angle_alpha   90.00
_cell.angle_beta   90.00
_cell.angle_gamma   90.00
#
_symmetry.space_group_name_H-M   'P 1'
#
loop_
_entity.id
_entity.type
_entity.pdbx_description
1 polymer ?
#
loop_
_entity_poly.entity_id
_entity_poly.type
_entity_poly.pdbx_seq_one_letter_code
_entity_poly.pdbx_strand_id
1 'polypeptide(L)'
;MPRPSSVPVFERFFRSVASLQVDKNDLRRFRDFVDQQVDDIAIAGRNSASWNGRDVIAPQDLPITKGLQERIREFDKVEEAEEIRELLRQDVRRPPADVTFAEETEELLPEVFGGLSVALARSFRLIDPRLTNPATEHWKHVFDLFRLVF
;
A
#
# COMPACT_ATOMS: atom_id res chain seq x y z
N MET A 1 12.87 4.30 5.78
CA MET A 1 13.29 3.17 6.58
C MET A 1 12.22 2.82 7.61
N PRO A 2 11.75 1.57 7.67
CA PRO A 2 10.75 1.20 8.67
C PRO A 2 11.31 1.40 10.07
N ARG A 3 10.48 1.89 10.96
CA ARG A 3 10.87 1.99 12.37
C ARG A 3 10.97 0.58 12.95
N PRO A 4 11.90 0.34 13.90
CA PRO A 4 11.99 -0.99 14.54
C PRO A 4 10.65 -1.49 15.09
N SER A 5 9.81 -0.59 15.62
CA SER A 5 8.49 -0.94 16.15
C SER A 5 7.49 -1.38 15.10
N SER A 6 7.72 -1.09 13.81
CA SER A 6 6.81 -1.47 12.73
C SER A 6 7.05 -2.89 12.22
N VAL A 7 8.23 -3.45 12.44
CA VAL A 7 8.58 -4.78 11.95
C VAL A 7 7.64 -5.87 12.48
N PRO A 8 7.39 -5.97 13.80
CA PRO A 8 6.48 -7.01 14.32
C PRO A 8 5.06 -6.92 13.77
N VAL A 9 4.55 -5.70 13.58
CA VAL A 9 3.18 -5.48 13.07
C VAL A 9 3.05 -6.01 11.64
N PHE A 10 4.00 -5.65 10.77
CA PHE A 10 3.97 -6.09 9.39
C PHE A 10 4.30 -7.58 9.24
N GLU A 11 5.13 -8.13 10.10
CA GLU A 11 5.36 -9.58 10.12
C GLU A 11 4.06 -10.33 10.42
N ARG A 12 3.29 -9.87 11.41
CA ARG A 12 1.98 -10.45 11.74
C ARG A 12 1.00 -10.27 10.58
N PHE A 13 1.01 -9.10 9.95
CA PHE A 13 0.16 -8.82 8.81
C PHE A 13 0.36 -9.83 7.68
N PHE A 14 1.60 -10.04 7.25
CA PHE A 14 1.90 -11.01 6.18
C PHE A 14 1.55 -12.43 6.57
N ARG A 15 1.73 -12.78 7.83
CA ARG A 15 1.33 -14.11 8.33
C ARG A 15 -0.18 -14.27 8.33
N SER A 16 -0.90 -13.27 8.79
CA SER A 16 -2.36 -13.33 8.91
C SER A 16 -3.05 -13.29 7.54
N VAL A 17 -2.57 -12.48 6.62
CA VAL A 17 -3.20 -12.28 5.29
C VAL A 17 -2.82 -13.38 4.30
N ALA A 18 -1.58 -13.85 4.32
CA ALA A 18 -1.07 -14.73 3.27
C ALA A 18 -0.21 -15.89 3.78
N SER A 19 -0.14 -16.12 5.07
CA SER A 19 0.68 -17.18 5.68
C SER A 19 2.14 -17.12 5.25
N LEU A 20 2.67 -15.90 5.11
CA LEU A 20 4.06 -15.67 4.71
C LEU A 20 4.91 -15.28 5.91
N GLN A 21 6.14 -15.78 5.92
CA GLN A 21 7.17 -15.35 6.86
C GLN A 21 8.09 -14.38 6.13
N VAL A 22 8.16 -13.16 6.59
CA VAL A 22 8.97 -12.11 5.99
C VAL A 22 9.99 -11.61 7.00
N ASP A 23 11.15 -11.22 6.50
CA ASP A 23 12.19 -10.66 7.34
C ASP A 23 12.25 -9.13 7.20
N LYS A 24 13.17 -8.53 7.92
CA LYS A 24 13.36 -7.08 7.92
C LYS A 24 13.68 -6.52 6.54
N ASN A 25 14.47 -7.25 5.73
CA ASN A 25 14.80 -6.83 4.37
C ASN A 25 13.60 -6.92 3.46
N ASP A 26 12.79 -7.95 3.61
CA ASP A 26 11.53 -8.10 2.87
C ASP A 26 10.61 -6.91 3.17
N LEU A 27 10.48 -6.54 4.44
CA LEU A 27 9.61 -5.44 4.84
C LEU A 27 10.10 -4.09 4.33
N ARG A 28 11.41 -3.91 4.18
CA ARG A 28 11.96 -2.71 3.56
C ARG A 28 11.54 -2.62 2.09
N ARG A 29 11.69 -3.71 1.35
CA ARG A 29 11.27 -3.78 -0.06
C ARG A 29 9.78 -3.52 -0.20
N PHE A 30 8.99 -4.16 0.64
CA PHE A 30 7.55 -3.99 0.69
C PHE A 30 7.18 -2.51 0.92
N ARG A 31 7.76 -1.91 1.94
CA ARG A 31 7.41 -0.55 2.33
C ARG A 31 7.78 0.45 1.24
N ASP A 32 8.98 0.33 0.69
CA ASP A 32 9.44 1.22 -0.38
C ASP A 32 8.55 1.10 -1.61
N PHE A 33 8.18 -0.11 -1.97
CA PHE A 33 7.34 -0.34 -3.14
C PHE A 33 5.92 0.20 -2.96
N VAL A 34 5.28 -0.12 -1.86
CA VAL A 34 3.89 0.33 -1.62
C VAL A 34 3.84 1.84 -1.46
N ASP A 35 4.80 2.44 -0.78
CA ASP A 35 4.90 3.90 -0.69
C ASP A 35 5.02 4.53 -2.09
N GLN A 36 5.80 3.94 -2.98
CA GLN A 36 5.91 4.42 -4.36
C GLN A 36 4.59 4.29 -5.11
N GLN A 37 3.85 3.19 -4.91
CA GLN A 37 2.54 3.01 -5.52
C GLN A 37 1.54 4.06 -5.03
N VAL A 38 1.56 4.39 -3.76
CA VAL A 38 0.72 5.44 -3.20
C VAL A 38 1.09 6.80 -3.82
N ASP A 39 2.37 7.08 -3.97
CA ASP A 39 2.82 8.32 -4.64
C ASP A 39 2.34 8.39 -6.09
N ASP A 40 2.40 7.29 -6.82
CA ASP A 40 1.92 7.23 -8.20
C ASP A 40 0.41 7.47 -8.29
N ILE A 41 -0.34 6.93 -7.35
CA ILE A 41 -1.78 7.18 -7.26
C ILE A 41 -2.05 8.66 -6.94
N ALA A 42 -1.26 9.26 -6.07
CA ALA A 42 -1.37 10.68 -5.73
C ALA A 42 -1.10 11.57 -6.94
N ILE A 43 -0.08 11.24 -7.74
CA ILE A 43 0.25 11.99 -8.96
C ILE A 43 -0.88 11.88 -9.98
N ALA A 44 -1.44 10.68 -10.15
CA ALA A 44 -2.61 10.50 -11.02
C ALA A 44 -3.80 11.32 -10.52
N GLY A 45 -3.99 11.37 -9.21
CA GLY A 45 -5.03 12.20 -8.59
C GLY A 45 -4.82 13.68 -8.85
N ARG A 46 -3.58 14.16 -8.78
CA ARG A 46 -3.25 15.55 -9.11
C ARG A 46 -3.63 15.87 -10.55
N ASN A 47 -3.34 14.97 -11.47
CA ASN A 47 -3.69 15.16 -12.88
C ASN A 47 -5.21 15.23 -13.06
N SER A 48 -5.95 14.36 -12.38
CA SER A 48 -7.41 14.37 -12.41
C SER A 48 -7.98 15.68 -11.86
N ALA A 49 -7.48 16.15 -10.71
CA ALA A 49 -7.91 17.41 -10.10
C ALA A 49 -7.65 18.57 -11.06
N SER A 50 -6.47 18.62 -11.66
CA SER A 50 -6.07 19.66 -12.60
C SER A 50 -7.00 19.68 -13.83
N TRP A 51 -7.34 18.52 -14.37
CA TRP A 51 -8.31 18.42 -15.48
C TRP A 51 -9.67 19.00 -15.13
N ASN A 52 -10.02 19.01 -13.84
CA ASN A 52 -11.28 19.55 -13.34
C ASN A 52 -11.12 20.96 -12.74
N GLY A 53 -10.02 21.63 -13.04
CA GLY A 53 -9.77 23.01 -12.62
C GLY A 53 -9.51 23.18 -11.13
N ARG A 54 -9.02 22.14 -10.44
CA ARG A 54 -8.75 22.21 -9.01
C ARG A 54 -7.27 22.00 -8.72
N ASP A 55 -6.78 22.61 -7.65
CA ASP A 55 -5.40 22.48 -7.18
C ASP A 55 -5.29 21.45 -6.05
N VAL A 56 -6.41 21.06 -5.45
CA VAL A 56 -6.46 20.17 -4.29
C VAL A 56 -7.06 18.83 -4.73
N ILE A 57 -6.40 17.75 -4.36
CA ILE A 57 -6.82 16.40 -4.72
C ILE A 57 -7.95 15.96 -3.79
N ALA A 58 -9.13 15.72 -4.36
CA ALA A 58 -10.27 15.16 -3.66
C ALA A 58 -10.24 13.62 -3.73
N PRO A 59 -10.96 12.91 -2.86
CA PRO A 59 -10.98 11.45 -2.89
C PRO A 59 -11.34 10.85 -4.25
N GLN A 60 -12.31 11.45 -4.94
CA GLN A 60 -12.74 10.97 -6.26
C GLN A 60 -11.71 11.14 -7.36
N ASP A 61 -10.67 11.93 -7.13
CA ASP A 61 -9.59 12.11 -8.09
C ASP A 61 -8.61 10.93 -8.09
N LEU A 62 -8.56 10.17 -7.00
CA LEU A 62 -7.66 9.03 -6.90
C LEU A 62 -8.15 7.88 -7.78
N PRO A 63 -7.26 7.26 -8.58
CA PRO A 63 -7.65 6.16 -9.45
C PRO A 63 -7.79 4.85 -8.67
N ILE A 64 -8.84 4.73 -7.88
CA ILE A 64 -9.10 3.54 -7.08
C ILE A 64 -10.02 2.60 -7.86
N THR A 65 -9.44 1.52 -8.35
CA THR A 65 -10.18 0.51 -9.10
C THR A 65 -11.12 -0.28 -8.20
N LYS A 66 -12.04 -1.02 -8.81
CA LYS A 66 -12.93 -1.91 -8.07
C LYS A 66 -12.14 -2.92 -7.24
N GLY A 67 -11.09 -3.50 -7.82
CA GLY A 67 -10.25 -4.47 -7.11
C GLY A 67 -9.57 -3.86 -5.89
N LEU A 68 -9.07 -2.63 -6.02
CA LEU A 68 -8.46 -1.94 -4.90
C LEU A 68 -9.50 -1.59 -3.82
N GLN A 69 -10.71 -1.19 -4.21
CA GLN A 69 -11.79 -0.95 -3.25
C GLN A 69 -12.10 -2.21 -2.43
N GLU A 70 -12.13 -3.36 -3.08
CA GLU A 70 -12.36 -4.63 -2.38
C GLU A 70 -11.21 -4.97 -1.43
N ARG A 71 -9.98 -4.70 -1.82
CA ARG A 71 -8.81 -4.93 -0.95
C ARG A 71 -8.80 -3.96 0.23
N ILE A 72 -9.26 -2.73 0.03
CA ILE A 72 -9.42 -1.77 1.14
C ILE A 72 -10.42 -2.31 2.17
N ARG A 73 -11.52 -2.90 1.72
CA ARG A 73 -12.49 -3.53 2.62
C ARG A 73 -11.89 -4.72 3.37
N GLU A 74 -11.08 -5.54 2.68
CA GLU A 74 -10.36 -6.63 3.34
C GLU A 74 -9.40 -6.11 4.40
N PHE A 75 -8.66 -5.04 4.07
CA PHE A 75 -7.72 -4.43 5.01
C PHE A 75 -8.45 -3.98 6.29
N ASP A 76 -9.62 -3.39 6.15
CA ASP A 76 -10.40 -2.94 7.30
C ASP A 76 -10.75 -4.08 8.28
N LYS A 77 -10.81 -5.31 7.79
CA LYS A 77 -11.11 -6.49 8.59
C LYS A 77 -9.87 -7.19 9.15
N VAL A 78 -8.69 -6.79 8.74
CA VAL A 78 -7.44 -7.39 9.22
C VAL A 78 -7.20 -6.94 10.65
N GLU A 79 -6.77 -7.88 11.51
CA GLU A 79 -6.53 -7.60 12.93
C GLU A 79 -5.51 -6.49 13.13
N GLU A 80 -4.47 -6.41 12.29
CA GLU A 80 -3.41 -5.42 12.37
C GLU A 80 -3.77 -4.05 11.77
N ALA A 81 -4.96 -3.89 11.22
CA ALA A 81 -5.33 -2.69 10.47
C ALA A 81 -5.15 -1.39 11.28
N GLU A 82 -5.68 -1.35 12.52
CA GLU A 82 -5.57 -0.15 13.37
C GLU A 82 -4.12 0.17 13.74
N GLU A 83 -3.33 -0.84 14.04
CA GLU A 83 -1.91 -0.63 14.35
C GLU A 83 -1.17 -0.07 13.13
N ILE A 84 -1.47 -0.58 11.94
CA ILE A 84 -0.87 -0.09 10.70
C ILE A 84 -1.27 1.35 10.43
N ARG A 85 -2.56 1.67 10.59
CA ARG A 85 -3.05 3.05 10.44
C ARG A 85 -2.31 4.01 11.35
N GLU A 86 -2.12 3.61 12.61
CA GLU A 86 -1.43 4.43 13.59
C GLU A 86 0.05 4.62 13.23
N LEU A 87 0.72 3.56 12.78
CA LEU A 87 2.10 3.65 12.32
C LEU A 87 2.23 4.62 11.13
N LEU A 88 1.29 4.58 10.20
CA LEU A 88 1.32 5.45 9.04
C LEU A 88 1.07 6.92 9.41
N ARG A 89 0.23 7.19 10.41
CA ARG A 89 0.00 8.54 10.92
C ARG A 89 1.24 9.12 11.57
N GLN A 90 2.01 8.28 12.27
CA GLN A 90 3.23 8.70 12.95
C GLN A 90 4.40 8.89 11.99
N ASP A 91 4.36 8.22 10.86
CA ASP A 91 5.44 8.24 9.88
C ASP A 91 5.21 9.37 8.89
N VAL A 92 5.75 10.55 9.21
CA VAL A 92 5.56 11.75 8.41
C VAL A 92 6.33 11.60 7.09
N ARG A 93 5.59 11.36 6.02
CA ARG A 93 6.14 11.34 4.67
C ARG A 93 5.86 12.67 4.00
N ARG A 94 6.81 13.11 3.18
CA ARG A 94 6.56 14.23 2.28
C ARG A 94 5.73 13.74 1.11
N PRO A 95 4.61 14.43 0.78
CA PRO A 95 3.91 14.13 -0.45
C PRO A 95 4.80 14.43 -1.66
N PRO A 96 4.51 13.84 -2.84
CA PRO A 96 5.21 14.24 -4.07
C PRO A 96 5.10 15.73 -4.29
N ALA A 97 6.07 16.31 -5.03
CA ALA A 97 6.08 17.74 -5.33
C ALA A 97 4.79 18.17 -6.04
N ASP A 98 4.29 19.34 -5.71
CA ASP A 98 3.08 19.92 -6.31
C ASP A 98 1.80 19.13 -6.02
N VAL A 99 1.80 18.32 -4.95
CA VAL A 99 0.63 17.57 -4.53
C VAL A 99 0.07 18.17 -3.25
N THR A 100 -1.21 18.53 -3.26
CA THR A 100 -1.94 19.00 -2.09
C THR A 100 -3.21 18.19 -1.95
N PHE A 101 -3.42 17.59 -0.79
CA PHE A 101 -4.60 16.75 -0.52
C PHE A 101 -5.65 17.51 0.27
N ALA A 102 -6.93 17.27 -0.08
CA ALA A 102 -8.02 17.60 0.83
C ALA A 102 -7.89 16.73 2.09
N GLU A 103 -8.48 17.18 3.19
CA GLU A 103 -8.42 16.44 4.46
C GLU A 103 -8.98 15.03 4.32
N GLU A 104 -10.11 14.88 3.64
CA GLU A 104 -10.73 13.56 3.39
C GLU A 104 -9.81 12.65 2.58
N THR A 105 -9.03 13.22 1.69
CA THR A 105 -8.08 12.47 0.86
C THR A 105 -6.92 11.98 1.72
N GLU A 106 -6.39 12.82 2.59
CA GLU A 106 -5.33 12.42 3.52
C GLU A 106 -5.77 11.25 4.40
N GLU A 107 -7.01 11.28 4.86
CA GLU A 107 -7.57 10.19 5.68
C GLU A 107 -7.72 8.89 4.89
N LEU A 108 -7.86 8.97 3.58
CA LEU A 108 -7.99 7.80 2.71
C LEU A 108 -6.65 7.14 2.39
N LEU A 109 -5.54 7.88 2.44
CA LEU A 109 -4.24 7.35 2.06
C LEU A 109 -3.79 6.12 2.86
N PRO A 110 -3.97 6.04 4.18
CA PRO A 110 -3.68 4.81 4.91
C PRO A 110 -4.50 3.61 4.45
N GLU A 111 -5.75 3.85 4.04
CA GLU A 111 -6.62 2.80 3.52
C GLU A 111 -6.12 2.30 2.15
N VAL A 112 -5.66 3.21 1.31
CA VAL A 112 -5.05 2.87 0.01
C VAL A 112 -3.79 2.05 0.23
N PHE A 113 -2.93 2.47 1.15
CA PHE A 113 -1.74 1.71 1.53
C PHE A 113 -2.13 0.30 1.99
N GLY A 114 -3.12 0.20 2.87
CA GLY A 114 -3.61 -1.08 3.39
C GLY A 114 -4.16 -1.99 2.31
N GLY A 115 -4.97 -1.45 1.42
CA GLY A 115 -5.53 -2.21 0.31
C GLY A 115 -4.46 -2.73 -0.64
N LEU A 116 -3.50 -1.89 -1.00
CA LEU A 116 -2.35 -2.29 -1.82
C LEU A 116 -1.53 -3.37 -1.13
N SER A 117 -1.35 -3.25 0.18
CA SER A 117 -0.60 -4.23 0.97
C SER A 117 -1.28 -5.60 1.00
N VAL A 118 -2.61 -5.62 1.14
CA VAL A 118 -3.39 -6.87 1.08
C VAL A 118 -3.26 -7.49 -0.32
N ALA A 119 -3.40 -6.69 -1.37
CA ALA A 119 -3.26 -7.17 -2.75
C ALA A 119 -1.86 -7.75 -2.99
N LEU A 120 -0.83 -7.07 -2.49
CA LEU A 120 0.55 -7.53 -2.62
C LEU A 120 0.76 -8.86 -1.91
N ALA A 121 0.34 -8.98 -0.66
CA ALA A 121 0.49 -10.19 0.14
C ALA A 121 -0.23 -11.37 -0.53
N ARG A 122 -1.45 -11.15 -0.99
CA ARG A 122 -2.23 -12.18 -1.68
C ARG A 122 -1.62 -12.59 -3.02
N SER A 123 -0.95 -11.67 -3.70
CA SER A 123 -0.29 -11.97 -4.98
C SER A 123 0.80 -13.03 -4.84
N PHE A 124 1.55 -13.01 -3.75
CA PHE A 124 2.54 -14.06 -3.48
C PHE A 124 1.90 -15.44 -3.45
N ARG A 125 0.73 -15.55 -2.83
CA ARG A 125 0.03 -16.84 -2.70
C ARG A 125 -0.49 -17.32 -4.04
N LEU A 126 -0.84 -16.40 -4.94
CA LEU A 126 -1.30 -16.76 -6.28
C LEU A 126 -0.15 -17.24 -7.17
N ILE A 127 1.02 -16.63 -7.07
CA ILE A 127 2.16 -17.02 -7.89
C ILE A 127 2.81 -18.32 -7.40
N ASP A 128 2.72 -18.59 -6.09
CA ASP A 128 3.22 -19.83 -5.51
C ASP A 128 2.39 -20.20 -4.27
N PRO A 129 1.42 -21.12 -4.42
CA PRO A 129 0.54 -21.49 -3.31
C PRO A 129 1.26 -22.15 -2.12
N ARG A 130 2.50 -22.62 -2.30
CA ARG A 130 3.29 -23.27 -1.25
C ARG A 130 4.35 -22.36 -0.64
N LEU A 131 4.41 -21.13 -1.09
CA LEU A 131 5.43 -20.18 -0.63
C LEU A 131 5.29 -19.90 0.86
N THR A 132 6.41 -19.95 1.57
CA THR A 132 6.47 -19.60 2.99
C THR A 132 7.38 -18.37 3.19
N ASN A 133 8.59 -18.42 2.65
CA ASN A 133 9.58 -17.34 2.76
C ASN A 133 9.86 -16.77 1.38
N PRO A 134 9.33 -15.58 1.04
CA PRO A 134 9.57 -14.99 -0.27
C PRO A 134 11.05 -14.72 -0.50
N ALA A 135 11.57 -15.13 -1.65
CA ALA A 135 12.91 -14.80 -2.10
C ALA A 135 12.87 -13.53 -2.96
N THR A 136 14.04 -12.97 -3.25
CA THR A 136 14.19 -11.77 -4.09
C THR A 136 13.41 -11.88 -5.40
N GLU A 137 13.48 -13.04 -6.06
CA GLU A 137 12.77 -13.27 -7.33
C GLU A 137 11.25 -13.25 -7.18
N HIS A 138 10.71 -13.70 -6.05
CA HIS A 138 9.28 -13.62 -5.77
C HIS A 138 8.84 -12.17 -5.65
N TRP A 139 9.60 -11.36 -4.93
CA TRP A 139 9.33 -9.92 -4.81
C TRP A 139 9.36 -9.25 -6.17
N LYS A 140 10.37 -9.56 -6.98
CA LYS A 140 10.48 -9.01 -8.32
C LYS A 140 9.27 -9.35 -9.18
N HIS A 141 8.83 -10.60 -9.18
CA HIS A 141 7.63 -11.03 -9.92
C HIS A 141 6.39 -10.26 -9.49
N VAL A 142 6.19 -10.13 -8.19
CA VAL A 142 5.01 -9.43 -7.67
C VAL A 142 5.06 -7.94 -8.02
N PHE A 143 6.22 -7.32 -7.90
CA PHE A 143 6.38 -5.91 -8.26
C PHE A 143 6.14 -5.68 -9.76
N ASP A 144 6.64 -6.55 -10.61
CA ASP A 144 6.42 -6.46 -12.05
C ASP A 144 4.95 -6.63 -12.39
N LEU A 145 4.27 -7.55 -11.72
CA LEU A 145 2.83 -7.75 -11.88
C LEU A 145 2.05 -6.47 -11.50
N PHE A 146 2.39 -5.85 -10.38
CA PHE A 146 1.75 -4.62 -9.92
C PHE A 146 1.94 -3.48 -10.93
N ARG A 147 3.16 -3.33 -11.47
CA ARG A 147 3.44 -2.29 -12.46
C ARG A 147 2.67 -2.51 -13.77
N LEU A 148 2.32 -3.76 -14.04
CA LEU A 148 1.53 -4.08 -15.23
C LEU A 148 0.04 -3.75 -15.04
N VAL A 149 -0.48 -3.92 -13.83
CA VAL A 149 -1.91 -3.84 -13.52
C VAL A 149 -2.32 -2.45 -12.98
N PHE A 150 -1.43 -1.82 -12.25
CA PHE A 150 -1.74 -0.53 -11.58
C PHE A 150 -1.02 0.66 -12.20
#